data_53dff8449d41621465953cf4fa3fdae3
#
_entry.id   53dff8449d41621465953cf4fa3fdae3
#
_cell.length_a   1.000
_cell.length_b   1.000
_cell.length_c   1.000
_cell.angle_alpha   90.00
_cell.angle_beta   90.00
_cell.angle_gamma   90.00
#
_symmetry.space_group_name_H-M   'P 1'
#
loop_
_entity.id
_entity.type
_entity.pdbx_description
1 polymer ?
#
loop_
_entity_poly.entity_id
_entity_poly.type
_entity_poly.pdbx_seq_one_letter_code
_entity_poly.pdbx_strand_id
1 'polypeptide(L)'
;LFMYDKVLKENNCETIYWKTGHSYIKRKVNEDKAIAGFEKSGHFFFNQPLGYGFDDGINSAIQVCKLLDNQNQKLDLLINSLPKTFQSPTMGPFCKDNEKYDVIDDMINKINKLKENGFKIMDLKINDILTVNGIRFSLEDGSWGLIRASSNKPSLVIVTESPTSDEIKKEIFYFIDKLLQETGKIGDYDQKIN
;
A
#
# COMPACT_ATOMS: atom_id res chain seq x y z
N LEU A 1 -0.76 -2.06 -6.60
CA LEU A 1 -0.76 -2.68 -7.93
C LEU A 1 -1.79 -3.80 -8.09
N PHE A 2 -2.07 -4.55 -7.04
CA PHE A 2 -3.04 -5.65 -7.07
C PHE A 2 -4.40 -5.27 -7.65
N MET A 3 -4.91 -4.09 -7.35
CA MET A 3 -6.22 -3.65 -7.88
C MET A 3 -6.25 -3.47 -9.40
N TYR A 4 -5.09 -3.41 -10.03
CA TYR A 4 -4.96 -3.23 -11.48
C TYR A 4 -4.43 -4.48 -12.18
N ASP A 5 -4.23 -5.56 -11.42
CA ASP A 5 -3.74 -6.80 -12.00
C ASP A 5 -4.76 -7.34 -13.01
N LYS A 6 -4.27 -7.64 -14.21
CA LYS A 6 -5.08 -8.13 -15.30
C LYS A 6 -5.80 -9.44 -14.94
N VAL A 7 -5.09 -10.33 -14.24
CA VAL A 7 -5.63 -11.64 -13.85
C VAL A 7 -6.79 -11.49 -12.88
N LEU A 8 -6.69 -10.59 -11.89
CA LEU A 8 -7.79 -10.33 -10.96
C LEU A 8 -9.04 -9.84 -11.69
N LYS A 9 -8.85 -8.88 -12.61
CA LYS A 9 -9.95 -8.33 -13.43
C LYS A 9 -10.58 -9.38 -14.35
N GLU A 10 -9.78 -10.19 -15.02
CA GLU A 10 -10.25 -11.26 -15.91
C GLU A 10 -11.02 -12.36 -15.16
N ASN A 11 -10.73 -12.53 -13.87
CA ASN A 11 -11.44 -13.47 -13.00
C ASN A 11 -12.55 -12.81 -12.17
N ASN A 12 -12.96 -11.59 -12.50
CA ASN A 12 -13.99 -10.82 -11.80
C ASN A 12 -13.71 -10.69 -10.28
N CYS A 13 -12.44 -10.64 -9.89
CA CYS A 13 -12.07 -10.40 -8.51
C CYS A 13 -12.25 -8.93 -8.15
N GLU A 14 -13.06 -8.67 -7.15
CA GLU A 14 -13.13 -7.37 -6.50
C GLU A 14 -12.00 -7.26 -5.48
N THR A 15 -11.25 -6.16 -5.52
CA THR A 15 -10.17 -5.88 -4.57
C THR A 15 -10.47 -4.63 -3.75
N ILE A 16 -10.31 -4.73 -2.43
CA ILE A 16 -10.61 -3.66 -1.50
C ILE A 16 -9.35 -3.30 -0.73
N TYR A 17 -8.96 -2.01 -0.75
CA TYR A 17 -7.97 -1.50 0.19
C TYR A 17 -8.61 -1.28 1.55
N TRP A 18 -7.91 -1.72 2.60
CA TRP A 18 -8.43 -1.63 3.95
C TRP A 18 -7.38 -1.15 4.95
N LYS A 19 -7.81 -0.92 6.18
CA LYS A 19 -6.93 -0.51 7.28
C LYS A 19 -5.91 -1.60 7.58
N THR A 20 -4.64 -1.23 7.68
CA THR A 20 -3.56 -2.10 8.13
C THR A 20 -3.78 -2.52 9.57
N GLY A 21 -3.57 -3.79 9.87
CA GLY A 21 -3.64 -4.36 11.21
C GLY A 21 -4.49 -5.63 11.23
N HIS A 22 -3.95 -6.64 11.90
CA HIS A 22 -4.52 -7.98 12.01
C HIS A 22 -6.02 -7.99 12.33
N SER A 23 -6.44 -7.25 13.35
CA SER A 23 -7.84 -7.22 13.78
C SER A 23 -8.78 -6.58 12.75
N TYR A 24 -8.29 -5.56 12.01
CA TYR A 24 -9.07 -4.89 10.98
C TYR A 24 -9.25 -5.77 9.76
N ILE A 25 -8.17 -6.41 9.30
CA ILE A 25 -8.22 -7.28 8.11
C ILE A 25 -9.03 -8.53 8.39
N LYS A 26 -8.78 -9.21 9.53
CA LYS A 26 -9.57 -10.36 9.95
C LYS A 26 -11.07 -10.08 9.96
N ARG A 27 -11.48 -8.95 10.56
CA ARG A 27 -12.88 -8.55 10.59
C ARG A 27 -13.43 -8.34 9.17
N LYS A 28 -12.73 -7.56 8.35
CA LYS A 28 -13.17 -7.23 6.99
C LYS A 28 -13.30 -8.45 6.11
N VAL A 29 -12.31 -9.35 6.14
CA VAL A 29 -12.35 -10.62 5.41
C VAL A 29 -13.59 -11.45 5.75
N ASN A 30 -13.96 -11.50 7.03
CA ASN A 30 -15.14 -12.27 7.49
C ASN A 30 -16.45 -11.55 7.17
N GLU A 31 -16.55 -10.23 7.36
CA GLU A 31 -17.75 -9.43 7.05
C GLU A 31 -18.10 -9.48 5.57
N ASP A 32 -17.13 -9.30 4.70
CA ASP A 32 -17.33 -9.29 3.25
C ASP A 32 -17.34 -10.70 2.64
N LYS A 33 -17.07 -11.73 3.43
CA LYS A 33 -16.85 -13.10 2.94
C LYS A 33 -15.78 -13.15 1.84
N ALA A 34 -14.77 -12.29 1.95
CA ALA A 34 -13.68 -12.25 0.99
C ALA A 34 -12.89 -13.56 1.04
N ILE A 35 -12.38 -14.01 -0.10
CA ILE A 35 -11.59 -15.26 -0.21
C ILE A 35 -10.28 -15.15 0.57
N ALA A 36 -9.65 -13.97 0.53
CA ALA A 36 -8.41 -13.71 1.24
C ALA A 36 -8.22 -12.21 1.55
N GLY A 37 -7.48 -11.93 2.62
CA GLY A 37 -6.86 -10.65 2.91
C GLY A 37 -5.36 -10.82 3.08
N PHE A 38 -4.57 -9.78 2.86
CA PHE A 38 -3.13 -9.85 3.07
C PHE A 38 -2.50 -8.48 3.28
N GLU A 39 -1.35 -8.48 3.91
CA GLU A 39 -0.53 -7.31 4.15
C GLU A 39 0.83 -7.45 3.45
N LYS A 40 1.46 -6.33 3.11
CA LYS A 40 2.83 -6.29 2.57
C LYS A 40 3.85 -6.97 3.50
N SER A 41 3.57 -6.99 4.81
CA SER A 41 4.38 -7.66 5.84
C SER A 41 4.36 -9.19 5.78
N GLY A 42 3.55 -9.79 4.91
CA GLY A 42 3.48 -11.24 4.72
C GLY A 42 2.42 -11.94 5.59
N HIS A 43 1.51 -11.21 6.19
CA HIS A 43 0.34 -11.79 6.86
C HIS A 43 -0.74 -12.11 5.84
N PHE A 44 -1.24 -13.36 5.85
CA PHE A 44 -2.28 -13.84 4.95
C PHE A 44 -3.46 -14.40 5.72
N PHE A 45 -4.65 -13.95 5.36
CA PHE A 45 -5.93 -14.29 5.96
C PHE A 45 -6.79 -15.03 4.93
N PHE A 46 -6.51 -16.29 4.69
CA PHE A 46 -7.35 -17.09 3.81
C PHE A 46 -8.67 -17.43 4.49
N ASN A 47 -9.79 -17.21 3.79
CA ASN A 47 -11.13 -17.51 4.25
C ASN A 47 -11.71 -18.72 3.51
N GLN A 48 -12.94 -19.11 3.83
CA GLN A 48 -13.61 -20.24 3.19
C GLN A 48 -13.67 -20.07 1.66
N PRO A 49 -13.36 -21.11 0.87
CA PRO A 49 -13.05 -22.50 1.30
C PRO A 49 -11.55 -22.76 1.59
N LEU A 50 -10.69 -21.76 1.51
CA LEU A 50 -9.23 -21.92 1.61
C LEU A 50 -8.69 -21.87 3.06
N GLY A 51 -9.46 -21.32 3.99
CA GLY A 51 -9.07 -21.14 5.38
C GLY A 51 -10.23 -20.66 6.25
N TYR A 52 -9.91 -20.05 7.38
CA TYR A 52 -10.88 -19.67 8.43
C TYR A 52 -10.98 -18.16 8.65
N GLY A 53 -10.38 -17.35 7.80
CA GLY A 53 -10.46 -15.88 7.84
C GLY A 53 -9.57 -15.24 8.91
N PHE A 54 -8.53 -15.93 9.39
CA PHE A 54 -7.52 -15.37 10.29
C PHE A 54 -6.11 -15.59 9.73
N ASP A 55 -5.13 -14.88 10.29
CA ASP A 55 -3.73 -14.99 9.89
C ASP A 55 -3.17 -16.38 10.27
N ASP A 56 -2.80 -17.16 9.27
CA ASP A 56 -2.35 -18.54 9.43
C ASP A 56 -1.18 -18.83 8.48
N GLY A 57 0.03 -18.77 9.05
CA GLY A 57 1.27 -19.04 8.30
C GLY A 57 1.38 -20.47 7.83
N ILE A 58 0.84 -21.46 8.57
CA ILE A 58 0.87 -22.88 8.18
C ILE A 58 -0.06 -23.08 6.97
N ASN A 59 -1.29 -22.57 7.04
CA ASN A 59 -2.20 -22.63 5.91
C ASN A 59 -1.63 -21.89 4.70
N SER A 60 -1.01 -20.73 4.89
CA SER A 60 -0.35 -19.98 3.81
C SER A 60 0.73 -20.80 3.11
N ALA A 61 1.57 -21.51 3.87
CA ALA A 61 2.57 -22.42 3.31
C ALA A 61 1.92 -23.57 2.50
N ILE A 62 0.83 -24.15 3.02
CA ILE A 62 0.08 -25.20 2.30
C ILE A 62 -0.50 -24.67 0.99
N GLN A 63 -1.04 -23.45 0.96
CA GLN A 63 -1.56 -22.85 -0.27
C GLN A 63 -0.46 -22.61 -1.31
N VAL A 64 0.74 -22.21 -0.89
CA VAL A 64 1.90 -22.10 -1.79
C VAL A 64 2.31 -23.47 -2.34
N CYS A 65 2.38 -24.51 -1.50
CA CYS A 65 2.68 -25.87 -1.96
C CYS A 65 1.64 -26.36 -3.00
N LYS A 66 0.35 -26.13 -2.74
CA LYS A 66 -0.71 -26.49 -3.69
C LYS A 66 -0.59 -25.72 -5.01
N LEU A 67 -0.23 -24.41 -4.95
CA LEU A 67 0.01 -23.61 -6.14
C LEU A 67 1.13 -24.22 -6.99
N LEU A 68 2.23 -24.59 -6.38
CA LEU A 68 3.39 -25.16 -7.07
C LEU A 68 3.11 -26.54 -7.66
N ASP A 69 2.37 -27.39 -6.94
CA ASP A 69 1.95 -28.72 -7.39
C ASP A 69 1.03 -28.62 -8.63
N ASN A 70 0.10 -27.70 -8.61
CA ASN A 70 -0.86 -27.50 -9.71
C ASN A 70 -0.25 -26.85 -10.97
N GLN A 71 0.79 -26.02 -10.82
CA GLN A 71 1.33 -25.22 -11.93
C GLN A 71 2.42 -25.93 -12.74
N ASN A 72 2.97 -27.01 -12.24
CA ASN A 72 4.13 -27.71 -12.85
C ASN A 72 5.30 -26.77 -13.21
N GLN A 73 5.42 -25.66 -12.49
CA GLN A 73 6.43 -24.62 -12.67
C GLN A 73 7.19 -24.38 -11.36
N LYS A 74 8.45 -23.99 -11.49
CA LYS A 74 9.27 -23.59 -10.34
C LYS A 74 8.84 -22.21 -9.83
N LEU A 75 8.95 -21.99 -8.52
CA LEU A 75 8.57 -20.75 -7.86
C LEU A 75 9.30 -19.52 -8.42
N ASP A 76 10.59 -19.66 -8.75
CA ASP A 76 11.39 -18.60 -9.33
C ASP A 76 10.86 -18.15 -10.71
N LEU A 77 10.35 -19.07 -11.52
CA LEU A 77 9.73 -18.74 -12.80
C LEU A 77 8.42 -18.00 -12.61
N LEU A 78 7.59 -18.42 -11.65
CA LEU A 78 6.35 -17.72 -11.29
C LEU A 78 6.63 -16.30 -10.80
N ILE A 79 7.60 -16.12 -9.89
CA ILE A 79 7.98 -14.80 -9.37
C ILE A 79 8.51 -13.90 -10.50
N ASN A 80 9.35 -14.45 -11.39
CA ASN A 80 9.92 -13.70 -12.50
C ASN A 80 8.90 -13.31 -13.58
N SER A 81 7.76 -13.99 -13.65
CA SER A 81 6.66 -13.65 -14.56
C SER A 81 5.80 -12.47 -14.05
N LEU A 82 5.91 -12.10 -12.78
CA LEU A 82 5.15 -10.98 -12.21
C LEU A 82 5.67 -9.64 -12.76
N PRO A 83 4.79 -8.65 -12.97
CA PRO A 83 5.20 -7.30 -13.33
C PRO A 83 6.18 -6.74 -12.32
N LYS A 84 7.32 -6.26 -12.78
CA LYS A 84 8.31 -5.60 -11.92
C LYS A 84 7.87 -4.17 -11.64
N THR A 85 8.09 -3.73 -10.40
CA THR A 85 7.82 -2.36 -9.97
C THR A 85 9.00 -1.83 -9.16
N PHE A 86 9.11 -0.51 -9.12
CA PHE A 86 10.09 0.20 -8.31
C PHE A 86 9.44 0.58 -6.99
N GLN A 87 9.81 -0.10 -5.91
CA GLN A 87 9.24 0.13 -4.58
C GLN A 87 10.24 0.81 -3.66
N SER A 88 9.75 1.74 -2.83
CA SER A 88 10.54 2.26 -1.72
C SER A 88 10.58 1.28 -0.55
N PRO A 89 11.56 1.39 0.36
CA PRO A 89 11.41 0.84 1.68
C PRO A 89 10.21 1.49 2.39
N THR A 90 9.79 0.92 3.50
CA THR A 90 8.84 1.60 4.39
C THR A 90 9.60 2.64 5.19
N MET A 91 9.31 3.91 5.00
CA MET A 91 10.00 5.04 5.63
C MET A 91 9.17 5.60 6.78
N GLY A 92 9.81 5.83 7.91
CA GLY A 92 9.14 6.27 9.14
C GLY A 92 9.70 7.59 9.68
N PRO A 93 9.25 8.77 9.21
CA PRO A 93 9.64 10.03 9.85
C PRO A 93 9.03 10.13 11.24
N PHE A 94 9.81 10.64 12.18
CA PHE A 94 9.30 10.93 13.52
C PHE A 94 8.17 11.95 13.45
N CYS A 95 7.09 11.67 14.18
CA CYS A 95 5.98 12.60 14.41
C CYS A 95 5.35 12.25 15.76
N LYS A 96 5.14 13.24 16.62
CA LYS A 96 4.58 13.01 17.96
C LYS A 96 3.21 12.35 17.89
N ASP A 97 2.93 11.47 18.84
CA ASP A 97 1.67 10.69 18.87
C ASP A 97 0.41 11.56 18.92
N ASN A 98 0.49 12.72 19.58
CA ASN A 98 -0.61 13.67 19.67
C ASN A 98 -0.75 14.59 18.44
N GLU A 99 0.18 14.55 17.50
CA GLU A 99 0.20 15.40 16.30
C GLU A 99 0.02 14.62 15.00
N LYS A 100 0.35 13.32 15.00
CA LYS A 100 0.42 12.51 13.77
C LYS A 100 -0.90 12.40 13.01
N TYR A 101 -2.04 12.40 13.71
CA TYR A 101 -3.36 12.33 13.06
C TYR A 101 -3.74 13.66 12.45
N ASP A 102 -3.46 14.78 13.11
CA ASP A 102 -3.67 16.12 12.57
C ASP A 102 -2.84 16.34 11.30
N VAL A 103 -1.56 15.86 11.32
CA VAL A 103 -0.70 15.90 10.12
C VAL A 103 -1.31 15.10 8.97
N ILE A 104 -1.90 13.94 9.24
CA ILE A 104 -2.56 13.15 8.19
C ILE A 104 -3.78 13.89 7.63
N ASP A 105 -4.60 14.50 8.48
CA ASP A 105 -5.77 15.27 8.04
C ASP A 105 -5.34 16.49 7.20
N ASP A 106 -4.26 17.17 7.58
CA ASP A 106 -3.67 18.25 6.77
C ASP A 106 -3.19 17.74 5.40
N MET A 107 -2.55 16.57 5.34
CA MET A 107 -2.11 15.96 4.08
C MET A 107 -3.30 15.58 3.19
N ILE A 108 -4.35 15.01 3.77
CA ILE A 108 -5.59 14.69 3.03
C ILE A 108 -6.15 15.96 2.38
N ASN A 109 -6.27 17.04 3.14
CA ASN A 109 -6.81 18.31 2.66
C ASN A 109 -5.92 18.94 1.56
N LYS A 110 -4.60 18.97 1.77
CA LYS A 110 -3.64 19.53 0.81
C LYS A 110 -3.65 18.74 -0.52
N ILE A 111 -3.56 17.41 -0.46
CA ILE A 111 -3.48 16.57 -1.67
C ILE A 111 -4.80 16.60 -2.45
N ASN A 112 -5.97 16.65 -1.78
CA ASN A 112 -7.25 16.83 -2.44
C ASN A 112 -7.31 18.16 -3.21
N LYS A 113 -6.92 19.27 -2.57
CA LYS A 113 -6.85 20.57 -3.24
C LYS A 113 -5.90 20.59 -4.43
N LEU A 114 -4.74 19.93 -4.31
CA LEU A 114 -3.79 19.81 -5.42
C LEU A 114 -4.38 19.02 -6.59
N LYS A 115 -5.08 17.92 -6.31
CA LYS A 115 -5.81 17.15 -7.33
C LYS A 115 -6.87 18.02 -8.04
N GLU A 116 -7.71 18.73 -7.29
CA GLU A 116 -8.75 19.62 -7.83
C GLU A 116 -8.16 20.72 -8.72
N ASN A 117 -6.99 21.24 -8.37
CA ASN A 117 -6.26 22.25 -9.14
C ASN A 117 -5.45 21.67 -10.32
N GLY A 118 -5.54 20.36 -10.59
CA GLY A 118 -4.85 19.73 -11.70
C GLY A 118 -3.33 19.64 -11.53
N PHE A 119 -2.85 19.66 -10.30
CA PHE A 119 -1.41 19.55 -9.99
C PHE A 119 -0.82 18.25 -10.56
N LYS A 120 0.43 18.34 -11.01
CA LYS A 120 1.14 17.22 -11.61
C LYS A 120 2.45 16.94 -10.88
N ILE A 121 2.81 15.68 -10.80
CA ILE A 121 4.12 15.18 -10.39
C ILE A 121 4.77 14.61 -11.65
N MET A 122 5.87 15.21 -12.13
CA MET A 122 6.52 14.82 -13.39
C MET A 122 5.52 14.68 -14.57
N ASP A 123 4.69 15.69 -14.79
CA ASP A 123 3.65 15.71 -15.83
C ASP A 123 2.49 14.71 -15.65
N LEU A 124 2.49 13.87 -14.63
CA LEU A 124 1.41 12.94 -14.29
C LEU A 124 0.43 13.58 -13.30
N LYS A 125 -0.86 13.55 -13.62
CA LYS A 125 -1.92 14.04 -12.74
C LYS A 125 -2.20 13.03 -11.62
N ILE A 126 -2.69 13.55 -10.49
CA ILE A 126 -3.27 12.72 -9.43
C ILE A 126 -4.61 12.18 -9.95
N ASN A 127 -4.69 10.86 -10.12
CA ASN A 127 -5.85 10.17 -10.68
C ASN A 127 -6.88 9.83 -9.60
N ASP A 128 -6.46 9.19 -8.51
CA ASP A 128 -7.35 8.72 -7.46
C ASP A 128 -6.77 8.95 -6.06
N ILE A 129 -7.65 9.09 -5.07
CA ILE A 129 -7.30 9.28 -3.66
C ILE A 129 -8.16 8.35 -2.79
N LEU A 130 -7.51 7.60 -1.92
CA LEU A 130 -8.13 6.72 -0.93
C LEU A 130 -7.71 7.15 0.49
N THR A 131 -8.68 7.34 1.37
CA THR A 131 -8.46 7.83 2.75
C THR A 131 -8.85 6.83 3.84
N VAL A 132 -8.92 5.57 3.49
CA VAL A 132 -9.32 4.47 4.39
C VAL A 132 -8.37 4.31 5.60
N ASN A 133 -7.07 4.60 5.39
CA ASN A 133 -6.04 4.52 6.43
C ASN A 133 -4.92 5.53 6.14
N GLY A 134 -5.13 6.78 6.52
CA GLY A 134 -4.31 7.90 6.07
C GLY A 134 -4.71 8.31 4.65
N ILE A 135 -3.73 8.66 3.82
CA ILE A 135 -3.98 8.99 2.41
C ILE A 135 -3.10 8.14 1.49
N ARG A 136 -3.71 7.51 0.52
CA ARG A 136 -3.05 6.90 -0.63
C ARG A 136 -3.55 7.58 -1.89
N PHE A 137 -2.67 8.16 -2.66
CA PHE A 137 -2.99 8.72 -3.96
C PHE A 137 -2.28 7.98 -5.08
N SER A 138 -2.91 7.91 -6.24
CA SER A 138 -2.33 7.32 -7.45
C SER A 138 -2.22 8.34 -8.57
N LEU A 139 -1.23 8.16 -9.44
CA LEU A 139 -1.03 8.92 -10.65
C LEU A 139 -1.62 8.20 -11.87
N GLU A 140 -1.67 8.89 -13.00
CA GLU A 140 -2.25 8.37 -14.26
C GLU A 140 -1.56 7.10 -14.77
N ASP A 141 -0.27 6.92 -14.49
CA ASP A 141 0.52 5.74 -14.89
C ASP A 141 0.41 4.56 -13.91
N GLY A 142 -0.35 4.69 -12.82
CA GLY A 142 -0.49 3.71 -11.76
C GLY A 142 0.55 3.82 -10.63
N SER A 143 1.49 4.76 -10.72
CA SER A 143 2.38 5.11 -9.60
C SER A 143 1.59 5.64 -8.42
N TRP A 144 2.07 5.43 -7.19
CA TRP A 144 1.32 5.85 -6.01
C TRP A 144 2.21 6.21 -4.82
N GLY A 145 1.65 7.03 -3.93
CA GLY A 145 2.21 7.36 -2.63
C GLY A 145 1.20 7.09 -1.51
N LEU A 146 1.71 6.64 -0.37
CA LEU A 146 0.94 6.42 0.87
C LEU A 146 1.57 7.20 2.00
N ILE A 147 0.73 7.87 2.78
CA ILE A 147 1.10 8.50 4.06
C ILE A 147 0.04 8.08 5.08
N ARG A 148 0.46 7.48 6.19
CA ARG A 148 -0.44 7.16 7.29
C ARG A 148 0.23 7.31 8.65
N ALA A 149 -0.56 7.47 9.70
CA ALA A 149 -0.05 7.40 11.07
C ALA A 149 0.38 5.95 11.41
N SER A 150 1.50 5.79 12.11
CA SER A 150 1.88 4.52 12.70
C SER A 150 0.95 4.21 13.89
N SER A 151 0.47 2.96 14.00
CA SER A 151 -0.41 2.54 15.09
C SER A 151 0.33 2.33 16.42
N ASN A 152 1.64 2.12 16.38
CA ASN A 152 2.43 1.66 17.53
C ASN A 152 3.72 2.46 17.78
N LYS A 153 3.99 3.49 16.99
CA LYS A 153 5.19 4.34 17.13
C LYS A 153 4.83 5.82 16.96
N PRO A 154 5.57 6.74 17.57
CA PRO A 154 5.46 8.18 17.32
C PRO A 154 6.09 8.52 15.95
N SER A 155 5.49 8.05 14.90
CA SER A 155 5.96 8.24 13.52
C SER A 155 4.81 8.17 12.54
N LEU A 156 5.07 8.66 11.33
CA LEU A 156 4.27 8.33 10.16
C LEU A 156 4.84 7.09 9.46
N VAL A 157 4.13 6.63 8.46
CA VAL A 157 4.56 5.57 7.54
C VAL A 157 4.38 6.10 6.14
N ILE A 158 5.47 6.11 5.37
CA ILE A 158 5.49 6.52 3.96
C ILE A 158 5.96 5.37 3.11
N VAL A 159 5.25 5.13 2.03
CA VAL A 159 5.63 4.15 0.99
C VAL A 159 5.30 4.75 -0.37
N THR A 160 6.21 4.60 -1.32
CA THR A 160 6.01 5.00 -2.72
C THR A 160 6.33 3.86 -3.65
N GLU A 161 5.64 3.79 -4.76
CA GLU A 161 5.85 2.75 -5.77
C GLU A 161 5.51 3.29 -7.16
N SER A 162 6.28 2.86 -8.15
CA SER A 162 6.02 3.14 -9.56
C SER A 162 6.14 1.87 -10.40
N PRO A 163 5.19 1.58 -11.30
CA PRO A 163 5.35 0.54 -12.31
C PRO A 163 6.23 1.00 -13.47
N THR A 164 6.51 2.30 -13.58
CA THR A 164 7.14 2.93 -14.73
C THR A 164 8.63 3.13 -14.54
N SER A 165 9.03 3.83 -13.45
CA SER A 165 10.47 4.12 -13.22
C SER A 165 10.80 4.38 -11.75
N ASP A 166 12.10 4.22 -11.44
CA ASP A 166 12.66 4.56 -10.13
C ASP A 166 12.60 6.07 -9.87
N GLU A 167 12.74 6.86 -10.92
CA GLU A 167 12.67 8.32 -10.86
C GLU A 167 11.30 8.81 -10.41
N ILE A 168 10.22 8.33 -11.02
CA ILE A 168 8.85 8.68 -10.60
C ILE A 168 8.60 8.29 -9.14
N LYS A 169 9.06 7.10 -8.72
CA LYS A 169 8.98 6.67 -7.31
C LYS A 169 9.66 7.69 -6.38
N LYS A 170 10.85 8.18 -6.75
CA LYS A 170 11.61 9.18 -5.97
C LYS A 170 10.90 10.53 -5.95
N GLU A 171 10.40 10.98 -7.09
CA GLU A 171 9.69 12.27 -7.18
C GLU A 171 8.40 12.28 -6.34
N ILE A 172 7.67 11.15 -6.30
CA ILE A 172 6.53 11.01 -5.40
C ILE A 172 6.97 11.14 -3.93
N PHE A 173 8.11 10.55 -3.56
CA PHE A 173 8.64 10.68 -2.21
C PHE A 173 9.03 12.13 -1.91
N TYR A 174 9.76 12.82 -2.79
CA TYR A 174 10.15 14.21 -2.58
C TYR A 174 8.96 15.15 -2.49
N PHE A 175 7.92 14.89 -3.29
CA PHE A 175 6.64 15.61 -3.19
C PHE A 175 6.01 15.43 -1.81
N ILE A 176 5.93 14.19 -1.31
CA ILE A 176 5.39 13.89 0.02
C ILE A 176 6.25 14.56 1.11
N ASP A 177 7.56 14.37 1.07
CA ASP A 177 8.47 14.92 2.08
C ASP A 177 8.36 16.45 2.15
N LYS A 178 8.32 17.13 1.01
CA LYS A 178 8.12 18.59 0.97
C LYS A 178 6.84 19.01 1.68
N LEU A 179 5.71 18.38 1.39
CA LEU A 179 4.43 18.72 2.04
C LEU A 179 4.45 18.43 3.55
N LEU A 180 5.12 17.39 3.97
CA LEU A 180 5.26 17.02 5.36
C LEU A 180 6.17 18.02 6.11
N GLN A 181 7.31 18.40 5.55
CA GLN A 181 8.22 19.38 6.13
C GLN A 181 7.57 20.77 6.32
N GLU A 182 6.67 21.16 5.41
CA GLU A 182 5.88 22.38 5.54
C GLU A 182 5.01 22.44 6.82
N THR A 183 4.71 21.30 7.42
CA THR A 183 3.94 21.25 8.68
C THR A 183 4.75 21.68 9.90
N GLY A 184 6.07 21.62 9.84
CA GLY A 184 6.97 21.87 10.96
C GLY A 184 6.90 20.83 12.09
N LYS A 185 6.17 19.71 11.89
CA LYS A 185 5.91 18.67 12.90
C LYS A 185 6.67 17.37 12.64
N ILE A 186 7.51 17.34 11.60
CA ILE A 186 8.19 16.13 11.12
C ILE A 186 9.66 16.18 11.50
N GLY A 187 10.13 15.14 12.17
CA GLY A 187 11.53 14.93 12.51
C GLY A 187 12.25 13.97 11.56
N ASP A 188 13.32 13.38 12.06
CA ASP A 188 14.18 12.51 11.29
C ASP A 188 13.47 11.24 10.82
N TYR A 189 13.87 10.75 9.66
CA TYR A 189 13.45 9.47 9.11
C TYR A 189 14.30 8.33 9.66
N ASP A 190 13.68 7.19 9.97
CA ASP A 190 14.38 5.95 10.28
C ASP A 190 15.21 5.42 9.09
N GLN A 191 14.70 5.61 7.88
CA GLN A 191 15.40 5.40 6.62
C GLN A 191 14.78 6.25 5.51
N LYS A 192 15.57 6.66 4.53
CA LYS A 192 15.11 7.40 3.35
C LYS A 192 15.32 6.58 2.09
N ILE A 193 14.64 7.01 1.03
CA ILE A 193 14.85 6.51 -0.33
C ILE A 193 16.26 6.91 -0.80
N ASN A 194 16.95 5.98 -1.44
CA ASN A 194 18.26 6.22 -2.05
C ASN A 194 18.12 6.50 -3.55
#